data_ebfc0623553003fa253a173bee1f7a6f
#
_entry.id   ebfc0623553003fa253a173bee1f7a6f
#
_cell.length_a   1.000
_cell.length_b   1.000
_cell.length_c   1.000
_cell.angle_alpha   90.00
_cell.angle_beta   90.00
_cell.angle_gamma   90.00
#
_symmetry.space_group_name_H-M   'P 1'
#
loop_
_entity.id
_entity.type
_entity.pdbx_description
1 polymer ?
#
loop_
_entity_poly.entity_id
_entity_poly.type
_entity_poly.pdbx_seq_one_letter_code
_entity_poly.pdbx_strand_id
1 'polypeptide(L)'
;MNGRRYPSRPIVGVGVVILDADKVLLIKRGKPPRAGTWSLPGGAQESGETLKEAALREIYEETSLKVEIIGLIDIVDSIRRDKKGDTEYHYTLIDFAARVTGGALRAGDDAIDSHWFTLQEIKELDMNPVLVMEKGKGCRILDVRIGL
;
A
#
# COMPACT_ATOMS: atom_id res chain seq x y z
N MET A 1 -10.83 -16.72 9.89
CA MET A 1 -10.97 -17.19 8.51
C MET A 1 -10.47 -16.14 7.55
N ASN A 2 -9.67 -16.55 6.60
CA ASN A 2 -9.14 -15.62 5.64
C ASN A 2 -10.05 -15.54 4.40
N GLY A 3 -11.02 -14.64 4.39
CA GLY A 3 -11.92 -14.42 3.25
C GLY A 3 -11.25 -13.84 2.02
N ARG A 4 -9.93 -13.65 2.03
CA ARG A 4 -9.18 -13.04 0.93
C ARG A 4 -8.69 -14.07 -0.10
N ARG A 5 -8.51 -15.30 0.33
CA ARG A 5 -8.04 -16.38 -0.54
C ARG A 5 -9.24 -17.05 -1.23
N TYR A 6 -9.15 -17.25 -2.53
CA TYR A 6 -10.23 -17.76 -3.39
C TYR A 6 -11.53 -16.98 -3.20
N PRO A 7 -11.49 -15.65 -3.39
CA PRO A 7 -12.64 -14.81 -3.12
C PRO A 7 -13.74 -15.00 -4.15
N SER A 8 -15.00 -14.81 -3.73
CA SER A 8 -16.16 -14.86 -4.63
C SER A 8 -16.30 -13.58 -5.47
N ARG A 9 -15.60 -12.53 -5.10
CA ARG A 9 -15.60 -11.23 -5.80
C ARG A 9 -14.31 -10.49 -5.46
N PRO A 10 -13.92 -9.49 -6.28
CA PRO A 10 -12.76 -8.68 -5.98
C PRO A 10 -12.88 -7.99 -4.63
N ILE A 11 -11.76 -7.89 -3.95
CA ILE A 11 -11.65 -7.15 -2.69
C ILE A 11 -11.04 -5.80 -3.01
N VAL A 12 -11.64 -4.72 -2.50
CA VAL A 12 -11.09 -3.39 -2.68
C VAL A 12 -10.02 -3.14 -1.63
N GLY A 13 -8.81 -2.86 -2.09
CA GLY A 13 -7.69 -2.48 -1.25
C GLY A 13 -7.25 -1.05 -1.53
N VAL A 14 -6.73 -0.39 -0.52
CA VAL A 14 -6.15 0.95 -0.66
C VAL A 14 -4.68 0.89 -0.31
N GLY A 15 -3.87 1.60 -1.08
CA GLY A 15 -2.46 1.79 -0.80
C GLY A 15 -2.16 3.28 -0.76
N VAL A 16 -1.16 3.68 0.01
CA VAL A 16 -0.86 5.09 0.17
C VAL A 16 0.63 5.34 -0.01
N VAL A 17 0.95 6.22 -0.95
CA VAL A 17 2.31 6.74 -1.11
C VAL A 17 2.40 7.97 -0.22
N ILE A 18 2.99 7.79 0.96
CA ILE A 18 3.19 8.88 1.92
C ILE A 18 4.52 9.52 1.62
N LEU A 19 4.47 10.79 1.25
CA LEU A 19 5.64 11.56 0.86
C LEU A 19 6.11 12.46 1.99
N ASP A 20 7.43 12.50 2.20
CA ASP A 20 8.10 13.47 3.05
C ASP A 20 9.39 13.87 2.33
N ALA A 21 9.39 15.08 1.76
CA ALA A 21 10.47 15.56 0.87
C ALA A 21 10.67 14.58 -0.30
N ASP A 22 11.84 13.94 -0.40
CA ASP A 22 12.16 12.99 -1.45
C ASP A 22 12.05 11.53 -0.99
N LYS A 23 11.39 11.30 0.14
CA LYS A 23 11.27 9.97 0.73
C LYS A 23 9.84 9.47 0.74
N VAL A 24 9.70 8.15 0.67
CA VAL A 24 8.43 7.43 0.71
C VAL A 24 8.46 6.45 1.87
N LEU A 25 7.37 6.39 2.61
CA LEU A 25 7.24 5.46 3.72
C LEU A 25 6.84 4.09 3.20
N LEU A 26 7.62 3.08 3.56
CA LEU A 26 7.27 1.69 3.35
C LEU A 26 7.17 0.98 4.68
N ILE A 27 6.35 -0.06 4.71
CA ILE A 27 6.22 -0.95 5.85
C ILE A 27 6.73 -2.34 5.49
N LYS A 28 7.26 -3.04 6.47
CA LYS A 28 7.66 -4.43 6.32
C LYS A 28 6.53 -5.32 6.82
N ARG A 29 6.06 -6.20 5.96
CA ARG A 29 4.94 -7.07 6.30
C ARG A 29 5.35 -8.11 7.33
N GLY A 30 4.51 -8.27 8.36
CA GLY A 30 4.69 -9.29 9.38
C GLY A 30 3.90 -10.57 9.11
N LYS A 31 2.97 -10.57 8.15
CA LYS A 31 2.05 -11.68 7.88
C LYS A 31 2.08 -12.14 6.43
N PRO A 32 1.75 -13.43 6.18
CA PRO A 32 1.54 -13.91 4.81
C PRO A 32 0.36 -13.19 4.11
N PRO A 33 0.34 -13.12 2.78
CA PRO A 33 1.43 -13.51 1.89
C PRO A 33 2.57 -12.51 1.93
N ARG A 34 3.76 -12.93 1.54
CA ARG A 34 4.96 -12.11 1.44
C ARG A 34 5.44 -11.50 2.75
N ALA A 35 5.32 -12.25 3.86
CA ALA A 35 5.93 -11.84 5.13
C ALA A 35 7.41 -11.50 4.92
N GLY A 36 7.87 -10.42 5.56
CA GLY A 36 9.26 -9.96 5.45
C GLY A 36 9.55 -9.06 4.25
N THR A 37 8.57 -8.78 3.39
CA THR A 37 8.75 -7.86 2.26
C THR A 37 8.29 -6.45 2.61
N TRP A 38 8.90 -5.47 1.96
CA TRP A 38 8.48 -4.07 2.07
C TRP A 38 7.37 -3.78 1.08
N SER A 39 6.39 -2.97 1.50
CA SER A 39 5.26 -2.58 0.67
C SER A 39 4.74 -1.20 1.06
N LEU A 40 3.87 -0.65 0.23
CA LEU A 40 3.13 0.55 0.61
C LEU A 40 2.22 0.21 1.79
N PRO A 41 2.08 1.13 2.75
CA PRO A 41 1.06 0.97 3.78
C PRO A 41 -0.34 1.03 3.16
N GLY A 42 -1.26 0.27 3.73
CA GLY A 42 -2.64 0.19 3.26
C GLY A 42 -3.30 -1.10 3.68
N GLY A 43 -4.49 -1.34 3.16
CA GLY A 43 -5.26 -2.53 3.48
C GLY A 43 -6.62 -2.53 2.83
N ALA A 44 -7.50 -3.43 3.25
CA ALA A 44 -8.81 -3.60 2.65
C ALA A 44 -9.79 -2.54 3.16
N GLN A 45 -10.62 -2.03 2.25
CA GLN A 45 -11.76 -1.20 2.59
C GLN A 45 -12.78 -2.03 3.37
N GLU A 46 -13.31 -1.47 4.44
CA GLU A 46 -14.38 -2.08 5.20
C GLU A 46 -15.74 -1.57 4.74
N SER A 47 -16.77 -2.37 4.97
CA SER A 47 -18.14 -1.97 4.62
C SER A 47 -18.52 -0.67 5.34
N GLY A 48 -19.07 0.26 4.57
CA GLY A 48 -19.50 1.56 5.08
C GLY A 48 -18.42 2.64 5.09
N GLU A 49 -17.17 2.29 4.77
CA GLU A 49 -16.11 3.28 4.63
C GLU A 49 -16.02 3.81 3.20
N THR A 50 -15.68 5.08 3.05
CA THR A 50 -15.20 5.58 1.77
C THR A 50 -13.75 5.11 1.55
N LEU A 51 -13.26 5.21 0.33
CA LEU A 51 -11.87 4.87 0.04
C LEU A 51 -10.89 5.73 0.84
N LYS A 52 -11.17 7.01 0.98
CA LYS A 52 -10.32 7.92 1.76
C LYS A 52 -10.34 7.59 3.24
N GLU A 53 -11.52 7.25 3.77
CA GLU A 53 -11.64 6.82 5.17
C GLU A 53 -10.84 5.53 5.42
N ALA A 54 -10.93 4.57 4.50
CA ALA A 54 -10.15 3.34 4.59
C ALA A 54 -8.64 3.63 4.60
N ALA A 55 -8.20 4.51 3.70
CA ALA A 55 -6.79 4.90 3.62
C ALA A 55 -6.30 5.55 4.91
N LEU A 56 -7.04 6.50 5.45
CA LEU A 56 -6.68 7.19 6.69
C LEU A 56 -6.62 6.22 7.88
N ARG A 57 -7.61 5.33 7.97
CA ARG A 57 -7.66 4.32 9.04
C ARG A 57 -6.47 3.38 8.96
N GLU A 58 -6.22 2.81 7.80
CA GLU A 58 -5.12 1.85 7.61
C GLU A 58 -3.76 2.50 7.91
N ILE A 59 -3.54 3.73 7.46
CA ILE A 59 -2.30 4.44 7.74
C ILE A 59 -2.13 4.65 9.24
N TYR A 60 -3.18 5.06 9.92
CA TYR A 60 -3.10 5.27 11.37
C TYR A 60 -2.85 3.96 12.12
N GLU A 61 -3.53 2.88 11.75
CA GLU A 61 -3.34 1.57 12.37
C GLU A 61 -1.93 1.02 12.17
N GLU A 62 -1.37 1.20 10.98
CA GLU A 62 -0.06 0.62 10.64
C GLU A 62 1.12 1.49 11.06
N THR A 63 0.95 2.80 11.12
CA THR A 63 2.08 3.73 11.29
C THR A 63 1.92 4.72 12.42
N SER A 64 0.72 4.89 12.96
CA SER A 64 0.33 5.94 13.92
C SER A 64 0.45 7.36 13.35
N LEU A 65 0.60 7.50 12.04
CA LEU A 65 0.65 8.79 11.39
C LEU A 65 -0.74 9.27 11.00
N LYS A 66 -0.92 10.58 11.07
CA LYS A 66 -2.07 11.28 10.48
C LYS A 66 -1.59 11.88 9.17
N VAL A 67 -2.38 11.65 8.13
CA VAL A 67 -2.02 12.11 6.78
C VAL A 67 -3.19 12.84 6.13
N GLU A 68 -2.87 13.64 5.14
CA GLU A 68 -3.84 14.26 4.25
C GLU A 68 -3.68 13.63 2.87
N ILE A 69 -4.77 13.13 2.31
CA ILE A 69 -4.80 12.62 0.94
C ILE A 69 -4.70 13.79 -0.02
N ILE A 70 -3.68 13.80 -0.87
CA ILE A 70 -3.46 14.89 -1.83
C ILE A 70 -3.89 14.54 -3.25
N GLY A 71 -4.14 13.26 -3.55
CA GLY A 71 -4.63 12.87 -4.86
C GLY A 71 -4.68 11.38 -5.07
N LEU A 72 -5.35 11.00 -6.14
CA LEU A 72 -5.38 9.62 -6.63
C LEU A 72 -4.19 9.43 -7.57
N ILE A 73 -3.44 8.35 -7.37
CA ILE A 73 -2.31 8.02 -8.24
C ILE A 73 -2.75 7.07 -9.35
N ASP A 74 -3.34 5.94 -8.96
CA ASP A 74 -3.72 4.91 -9.93
C ASP A 74 -4.75 3.94 -9.34
N ILE A 75 -5.38 3.20 -10.24
CA ILE A 75 -6.25 2.07 -9.93
C ILE A 75 -5.63 0.86 -10.62
N VAL A 76 -5.37 -0.19 -9.85
CA VAL A 76 -4.64 -1.36 -10.34
C VAL A 76 -5.46 -2.62 -10.10
N ASP A 77 -5.62 -3.42 -11.15
CA ASP A 77 -6.16 -4.76 -11.02
C ASP A 77 -5.05 -5.73 -10.63
N SER A 78 -5.25 -6.42 -9.52
CA SER A 78 -4.29 -7.42 -9.05
C SER A 78 -4.97 -8.77 -9.01
N ILE A 79 -4.66 -9.62 -9.96
CA ILE A 79 -5.25 -10.95 -10.09
C ILE A 79 -4.12 -11.97 -10.03
N ARG A 80 -4.22 -12.90 -9.10
CA ARG A 80 -3.25 -13.96 -8.95
C ARG A 80 -3.95 -15.30 -9.06
N ARG A 81 -3.52 -16.12 -10.02
CA ARG A 81 -4.09 -17.44 -10.24
C ARG A 81 -3.17 -18.51 -9.70
N ASP A 82 -3.76 -19.61 -9.24
CA ASP A 82 -3.00 -20.78 -8.82
C ASP A 82 -2.59 -21.63 -10.03
N LYS A 83 -1.94 -22.76 -9.76
CA LYS A 83 -1.45 -23.66 -10.82
C LYS A 83 -2.58 -24.29 -11.65
N LYS A 84 -3.79 -24.36 -11.09
CA LYS A 84 -4.97 -24.90 -11.78
C LYS A 84 -5.69 -23.84 -12.62
N GLY A 85 -5.27 -22.58 -12.52
CA GLY A 85 -5.93 -21.48 -13.19
C GLY A 85 -7.06 -20.83 -12.41
N ASP A 86 -7.32 -21.26 -11.18
CA ASP A 86 -8.32 -20.66 -10.31
C ASP A 86 -7.80 -19.36 -9.73
N THR A 87 -8.70 -18.40 -9.52
CA THR A 87 -8.34 -17.10 -8.95
C THR A 87 -8.10 -17.25 -7.45
N GLU A 88 -6.84 -17.24 -7.05
CA GLU A 88 -6.45 -17.36 -5.66
C GLU A 88 -6.59 -16.04 -4.91
N TYR A 89 -6.19 -14.93 -5.54
CA TYR A 89 -6.34 -13.58 -5.00
C TYR A 89 -6.83 -12.64 -6.09
N HIS A 90 -7.74 -11.76 -5.74
CA HIS A 90 -8.22 -10.73 -6.65
C HIS A 90 -8.50 -9.46 -5.88
N TYR A 91 -7.72 -8.41 -6.16
CA TYR A 91 -7.89 -7.10 -5.55
C TYR A 91 -8.07 -6.03 -6.62
N THR A 92 -8.95 -5.08 -6.33
CA THR A 92 -8.96 -3.80 -7.01
C THR A 92 -8.25 -2.83 -6.09
N LEU A 93 -7.06 -2.39 -6.48
CA LEU A 93 -6.20 -1.56 -5.65
C LEU A 93 -6.36 -0.10 -6.04
N ILE A 94 -6.59 0.73 -5.04
CA ILE A 94 -6.70 2.18 -5.20
C ILE A 94 -5.51 2.81 -4.49
N ASP A 95 -4.64 3.47 -5.25
CA ASP A 95 -3.43 4.07 -4.71
C ASP A 95 -3.57 5.58 -4.62
N PHE A 96 -3.37 6.10 -3.42
CA PHE A 96 -3.40 7.53 -3.13
C PHE A 96 -2.01 8.06 -2.84
N ALA A 97 -1.81 9.35 -3.13
CA ALA A 97 -0.69 10.11 -2.59
C ALA A 97 -1.15 10.86 -1.35
N ALA A 98 -0.30 10.96 -0.36
CA ALA A 98 -0.60 11.63 0.89
C ALA A 98 0.64 12.30 1.48
N ARG A 99 0.41 13.25 2.39
CA ARG A 99 1.48 13.91 3.17
C ARG A 99 1.16 13.77 4.65
N VAL A 100 2.20 13.76 5.47
CA VAL A 100 2.06 13.69 6.93
C VAL A 100 1.55 15.04 7.45
N THR A 101 0.53 14.99 8.31
CA THR A 101 0.01 16.17 9.00
C THR A 101 0.16 16.09 10.51
N GLY A 102 0.48 14.90 11.06
CA GLY A 102 0.64 14.74 12.50
C GLY A 102 0.97 13.31 12.87
N GLY A 103 1.04 13.07 14.16
CA GLY A 103 1.38 11.76 14.71
C GLY A 103 2.88 11.51 14.78
N ALA A 104 3.24 10.36 15.31
CA ALA A 104 4.62 9.90 15.39
C ALA A 104 4.70 8.48 14.83
N LEU A 105 5.67 8.24 13.96
CA LEU A 105 5.81 6.96 13.29
C LEU A 105 6.07 5.82 14.27
N ARG A 106 5.20 4.82 14.24
CA ARG A 106 5.35 3.55 14.96
C ARG A 106 4.77 2.43 14.11
N ALA A 107 5.40 1.25 14.17
CA ALA A 107 4.84 0.08 13.52
C ALA A 107 3.56 -0.37 14.24
N GLY A 108 2.52 -0.70 13.45
CA GLY A 108 1.27 -1.24 13.98
C GLY A 108 1.27 -2.77 14.02
N ASP A 109 0.09 -3.35 14.25
CA ASP A 109 -0.05 -4.79 14.53
C ASP A 109 0.40 -5.70 13.40
N ASP A 110 0.16 -5.32 12.14
CA ASP A 110 0.46 -6.15 10.97
C ASP A 110 1.79 -5.79 10.30
N ALA A 111 2.47 -4.77 10.80
CA ALA A 111 3.77 -4.34 10.30
C ALA A 111 4.83 -4.59 11.37
N ILE A 112 5.91 -5.26 10.99
CA ILE A 112 7.03 -5.51 11.91
C ILE A 112 8.06 -4.39 11.88
N ASP A 113 8.00 -3.52 10.88
CA ASP A 113 8.91 -2.37 10.76
C ASP A 113 8.33 -1.33 9.81
N SER A 114 8.84 -0.13 9.88
CA SER A 114 8.50 0.96 8.98
C SER A 114 9.75 1.84 8.78
N HIS A 115 9.93 2.32 7.56
CA HIS A 115 11.12 3.09 7.23
C HIS A 115 10.85 4.04 6.06
N TRP A 116 11.49 5.21 6.12
CA TRP A 116 11.48 6.18 5.03
C TRP A 116 12.59 5.84 4.04
N PHE A 117 12.23 5.61 2.80
CA PHE A 117 13.16 5.26 1.73
C PHE A 117 13.25 6.37 0.70
N THR A 118 14.47 6.63 0.24
CA THR A 118 14.66 7.43 -0.96
C THR A 118 14.26 6.61 -2.19
N LEU A 119 14.04 7.28 -3.32
CA LEU A 119 13.73 6.60 -4.56
C LEU A 119 14.84 5.61 -4.97
N GLN A 120 16.10 5.98 -4.75
CA GLN A 120 17.23 5.11 -5.04
C GLN A 120 17.21 3.84 -4.18
N GLU A 121 16.93 3.99 -2.90
CA GLU A 121 16.80 2.85 -1.99
C GLU A 121 15.66 1.92 -2.40
N ILE A 122 14.52 2.46 -2.85
CA ILE A 122 13.40 1.65 -3.33
C ILE A 122 13.78 0.82 -4.55
N LYS A 123 14.57 1.40 -5.46
CA LYS A 123 15.05 0.67 -6.66
C LYS A 123 15.94 -0.51 -6.31
N GLU A 124 16.62 -0.45 -5.18
CA GLU A 124 17.50 -1.51 -4.69
C GLU A 124 16.75 -2.59 -3.92
N LEU A 125 15.51 -2.34 -3.52
CA LEU A 125 14.68 -3.34 -2.85
C LEU A 125 14.16 -4.36 -3.85
N ASP A 126 14.05 -5.61 -3.39
CA ASP A 126 13.42 -6.67 -4.18
C ASP A 126 11.88 -6.54 -4.10
N MET A 127 11.40 -5.44 -4.62
CA MET A 127 9.97 -5.19 -4.76
C MET A 127 9.72 -4.56 -6.12
N ASN A 128 8.53 -4.75 -6.62
CA ASN A 128 8.12 -4.36 -7.96
C ASN A 128 7.31 -3.06 -8.06
N PRO A 129 7.26 -2.13 -7.12
CA PRO A 129 6.74 -0.82 -7.44
C PRO A 129 7.87 0.02 -8.00
N VAL A 130 7.65 0.61 -9.14
CA VAL A 130 8.54 1.63 -9.66
C VAL A 130 7.86 2.96 -9.40
N LEU A 131 8.40 3.67 -8.42
CA LEU A 131 8.02 5.05 -8.17
C LEU A 131 8.87 5.94 -9.05
N VAL A 132 8.23 6.69 -9.94
CA VAL A 132 8.95 7.68 -10.73
C VAL A 132 8.53 9.06 -10.26
N MET A 133 9.49 9.79 -9.72
CA MET A 133 9.33 11.19 -9.40
C MET A 133 9.64 12.01 -10.64
N GLU A 134 8.61 12.48 -11.33
CA GLU A 134 8.79 13.39 -12.45
C GLU A 134 8.87 14.83 -11.94
N LYS A 135 9.90 15.54 -12.41
CA LYS A 135 10.12 16.93 -12.02
C LYS A 135 8.90 17.78 -12.40
N GLY A 136 8.23 18.33 -11.39
CA GLY A 136 7.08 19.21 -11.58
C GLY A 136 5.72 18.51 -11.72
N LYS A 137 5.67 17.19 -11.70
CA LYS A 137 4.42 16.43 -11.87
C LYS A 137 4.04 15.55 -10.69
N GLY A 138 4.83 15.58 -9.62
CA GLY A 138 4.59 14.73 -8.46
C GLY A 138 5.09 13.31 -8.64
N CYS A 139 4.59 12.42 -7.81
CA CYS A 139 5.00 11.03 -7.78
C CYS A 139 4.14 10.20 -8.73
N ARG A 140 4.77 9.46 -9.63
CA ARG A 140 4.10 8.46 -10.46
C ARG A 140 4.53 7.06 -10.02
N ILE A 141 3.55 6.20 -9.85
CA ILE A 141 3.80 4.78 -9.63
C ILE A 141 3.58 4.10 -10.98
N LEU A 142 4.65 3.54 -11.56
CA LEU A 142 4.58 2.88 -12.86
C LEU A 142 4.17 1.42 -12.76
N ASP A 143 4.53 0.75 -11.68
CA ASP A 143 4.16 -0.65 -11.47
C ASP A 143 4.10 -0.88 -9.97
N VAL A 144 2.90 -0.82 -9.41
CA VAL A 144 2.70 -1.04 -7.99
C VAL A 144 2.11 -2.41 -7.78
N ARG A 145 2.87 -3.27 -7.15
CA ARG A 145 2.34 -4.50 -6.60
C ARG A 145 2.30 -4.36 -5.09
N ILE A 146 1.13 -3.97 -4.61
CA ILE A 146 0.90 -3.98 -3.18
C ILE A 146 0.73 -5.43 -2.77
N GLY A 147 1.52 -5.87 -1.80
CA GLY A 147 1.44 -7.24 -1.32
C GLY A 147 0.27 -7.44 -0.35
N LEU A 148 -0.93 -7.18 -0.80
CA LEU A 148 -2.13 -7.48 -0.01
C LEU A 148 -2.53 -8.94 -0.11
#